data_f8547b21d27191a2e47376d145e0eb7c
#
_entry.id   f8547b21d27191a2e47376d145e0eb7c
#
_cell.length_a   1.000
_cell.length_b   1.000
_cell.length_c   1.000
_cell.angle_alpha   90.00
_cell.angle_beta   90.00
_cell.angle_gamma   90.00
#
_symmetry.space_group_name_H-M   'P 1'
#
loop_
_entity.id
_entity.type
_entity.pdbx_description
1 polymer ?
#
loop_
_entity_poly.entity_id
_entity_poly.type
_entity_poly.pdbx_seq_one_letter_code
_entity_poly.pdbx_strand_id
1 'polypeptide(L)'
;MGSRVAKSFGAQLAVVCVGPKPKELYAGRVSLARDTLAKWEIYHPGIDVLRWAFYDLKSSGFLENLDENGFNPLNMVEEKDRYRMVLPGSYGQDIDLILREGEIIDELRRECSEDEYTVSIIGGSKGRNMAHDLLQYLPTSVLVIKNVDLDRNYRILLCVDDSSATDRAVRFGAIIAKQMNFPVTVMTVSKTEEFGPGYSGAAESASSHLESQQ
;
A
#
# COMPACT_ATOMS: atom_id res chain seq x y z
N MET A 1 1.04 2.67 9.20
CA MET A 1 1.80 3.55 8.29
C MET A 1 1.08 3.78 6.97
N GLY A 2 0.61 2.75 6.25
CA GLY A 2 -0.13 2.88 4.98
C GLY A 2 -1.31 3.85 5.05
N SER A 3 -2.12 3.76 6.10
CA SER A 3 -3.25 4.66 6.34
C SER A 3 -2.83 6.14 6.50
N ARG A 4 -1.68 6.41 7.12
CA ARG A 4 -1.13 7.77 7.21
C ARG A 4 -0.68 8.30 5.86
N VAL A 5 -0.09 7.44 5.03
CA VAL A 5 0.29 7.80 3.65
C VAL A 5 -0.97 8.10 2.84
N ALA A 6 -1.98 7.23 2.84
CA ALA A 6 -3.23 7.46 2.14
C ALA A 6 -3.89 8.79 2.55
N LYS A 7 -3.96 9.06 3.86
CA LYS A 7 -4.43 10.34 4.40
C LYS A 7 -3.64 11.54 3.86
N SER A 8 -2.30 11.42 3.79
CA SER A 8 -1.43 12.50 3.31
C SER A 8 -1.71 12.89 1.86
N PHE A 9 -2.19 11.94 1.06
CA PHE A 9 -2.55 12.16 -0.35
C PHE A 9 -4.04 12.41 -0.57
N GLY A 10 -4.88 12.38 0.49
CA GLY A 10 -6.33 12.38 0.34
C GLY A 10 -6.82 11.21 -0.52
N ALA A 11 -6.10 10.09 -0.49
CA ALA A 11 -6.33 8.95 -1.36
C ALA A 11 -7.18 7.87 -0.66
N GLN A 12 -7.95 7.14 -1.46
CA GLN A 12 -8.61 5.93 -1.01
C GLN A 12 -7.56 4.87 -0.63
N LEU A 13 -7.84 4.08 0.41
CA LEU A 13 -6.98 3.01 0.90
C LEU A 13 -7.60 1.65 0.60
N ALA A 14 -6.84 0.76 -0.04
CA ALA A 14 -7.18 -0.65 -0.10
C ALA A 14 -6.17 -1.47 0.72
N VAL A 15 -6.65 -2.36 1.56
CA VAL A 15 -5.85 -3.35 2.27
C VAL A 15 -6.06 -4.69 1.61
N VAL A 16 -5.04 -5.17 0.90
CA VAL A 16 -5.11 -6.39 0.11
C VAL A 16 -4.38 -7.52 0.83
N CYS A 17 -5.06 -8.64 1.02
CA CYS A 17 -4.47 -9.90 1.44
C CYS A 17 -4.57 -10.91 0.30
N VAL A 18 -3.45 -11.54 -0.05
CA VAL A 18 -3.43 -12.64 -1.01
C VAL A 18 -3.19 -13.94 -0.26
N GLY A 19 -4.14 -14.85 -0.37
CA GLY A 19 -4.06 -16.17 0.24
C GLY A 19 -3.94 -17.30 -0.80
N PRO A 20 -3.60 -18.51 -0.36
CA PRO A 20 -3.46 -19.65 -1.26
C PRO A 20 -4.82 -20.01 -1.89
N LYS A 21 -4.80 -20.28 -3.18
CA LYS A 21 -5.98 -20.80 -3.88
C LYS A 21 -6.34 -22.18 -3.35
N PRO A 22 -7.63 -22.47 -3.05
CA PRO A 22 -8.06 -23.82 -2.72
C PRO A 22 -7.67 -24.79 -3.84
N LYS A 23 -7.12 -25.96 -3.49
CA LYS A 23 -6.77 -26.97 -4.49
C LYS A 23 -7.99 -27.31 -5.36
N GLU A 24 -7.80 -27.35 -6.68
CA GLU A 24 -8.85 -27.50 -7.70
C GLU A 24 -9.83 -28.66 -7.47
N LEU A 25 -9.41 -29.71 -6.78
CA LEU A 25 -10.27 -30.86 -6.40
C LEU A 25 -11.49 -30.46 -5.54
N TYR A 26 -11.48 -29.25 -4.97
CA TYR A 26 -12.56 -28.74 -4.11
C TYR A 26 -13.31 -27.54 -4.69
N ALA A 27 -12.88 -27.00 -5.83
CA ALA A 27 -13.42 -25.74 -6.36
C ALA A 27 -14.95 -25.78 -6.60
N GLY A 28 -15.49 -26.86 -7.15
CA GLY A 28 -16.93 -27.03 -7.36
C GLY A 28 -17.75 -27.34 -6.08
N ARG A 29 -17.10 -27.78 -5.01
CA ARG A 29 -17.72 -28.04 -3.70
C ARG A 29 -17.48 -26.91 -2.69
N VAL A 30 -16.53 -26.04 -2.96
CA VAL A 30 -16.11 -24.96 -2.06
C VAL A 30 -17.16 -23.87 -1.93
N SER A 31 -17.93 -23.57 -2.99
CA SER A 31 -19.01 -22.58 -2.90
C SER A 31 -20.11 -23.03 -1.93
N LEU A 32 -20.60 -24.27 -2.07
CA LEU A 32 -21.57 -24.84 -1.12
C LEU A 32 -20.98 -25.11 0.27
N ALA A 33 -19.66 -25.40 0.35
CA ALA A 33 -18.96 -25.58 1.60
C ALA A 33 -18.67 -24.25 2.32
N ARG A 34 -18.49 -23.14 1.60
CA ARG A 34 -18.24 -21.81 2.21
C ARG A 34 -19.38 -21.39 3.13
N ASP A 35 -20.62 -21.46 2.68
CA ASP A 35 -21.78 -21.10 3.50
C ASP A 35 -21.89 -22.01 4.73
N THR A 36 -21.51 -23.26 4.59
CA THR A 36 -21.52 -24.23 5.70
C THR A 36 -20.35 -23.98 6.65
N LEU A 37 -19.16 -23.72 6.13
CA LEU A 37 -17.97 -23.38 6.93
C LEU A 37 -18.13 -22.03 7.64
N ALA A 38 -18.73 -21.05 6.98
CA ALA A 38 -19.06 -19.77 7.58
C ALA A 38 -20.02 -19.90 8.77
N LYS A 39 -20.99 -20.83 8.71
CA LYS A 39 -21.86 -21.16 9.85
C LYS A 39 -21.12 -21.78 11.04
N TRP A 40 -19.94 -22.36 10.78
CA TRP A 40 -19.03 -22.92 11.81
C TRP A 40 -17.87 -21.98 12.14
N GLU A 41 -17.95 -20.72 11.69
CA GLU A 41 -16.89 -19.71 11.89
C GLU A 41 -15.53 -20.14 11.32
N ILE A 42 -15.51 -21.02 10.32
CA ILE A 42 -14.31 -21.47 9.62
C ILE A 42 -14.14 -20.64 8.35
N TYR A 43 -13.20 -19.72 8.38
CA TYR A 43 -12.93 -18.79 7.28
C TYR A 43 -11.56 -19.05 6.64
N HIS A 44 -11.37 -18.48 5.44
CA HIS A 44 -10.07 -18.46 4.79
C HIS A 44 -9.03 -17.76 5.70
N PRO A 45 -7.77 -18.27 5.81
CA PRO A 45 -6.76 -17.67 6.69
C PRO A 45 -6.51 -16.17 6.45
N GLY A 46 -6.70 -15.67 5.21
CA GLY A 46 -6.60 -14.25 4.88
C GLY A 46 -7.65 -13.38 5.59
N ILE A 47 -8.77 -13.96 6.01
CA ILE A 47 -9.82 -13.25 6.78
C ILE A 47 -9.27 -12.78 8.14
N ASP A 48 -8.43 -13.56 8.79
CA ASP A 48 -7.86 -13.16 10.08
C ASP A 48 -6.89 -11.98 9.91
N VAL A 49 -6.17 -11.92 8.78
CA VAL A 49 -5.31 -10.77 8.44
C VAL A 49 -6.16 -9.52 8.19
N LEU A 50 -7.25 -9.63 7.45
CA LEU A 50 -8.16 -8.50 7.20
C LEU A 50 -8.89 -8.07 8.47
N ARG A 51 -9.28 -9.01 9.33
CA ARG A 51 -9.84 -8.71 10.66
C ARG A 51 -8.86 -7.93 11.52
N TRP A 52 -7.60 -8.36 11.55
CA TRP A 52 -6.54 -7.61 12.24
C TRP A 52 -6.40 -6.19 11.68
N ALA A 53 -6.35 -6.04 10.35
CA ALA A 53 -6.27 -4.74 9.70
C ALA A 53 -7.46 -3.83 10.03
N PHE A 54 -8.68 -4.38 10.05
CA PHE A 54 -9.89 -3.66 10.46
C PHE A 54 -9.76 -3.06 11.86
N TYR A 55 -9.34 -3.87 12.84
CA TYR A 55 -9.21 -3.40 14.22
C TYR A 55 -8.05 -2.40 14.38
N ASP A 56 -6.96 -2.57 13.64
CA ASP A 56 -5.85 -1.60 13.61
C ASP A 56 -6.30 -0.25 13.04
N LEU A 57 -7.04 -0.24 11.94
CA LEU A 57 -7.62 0.96 11.34
C LEU A 57 -8.63 1.63 12.26
N LYS A 58 -9.49 0.85 12.92
CA LYS A 58 -10.48 1.34 13.88
C LYS A 58 -9.81 1.97 15.10
N SER A 59 -8.86 1.29 15.72
CA SER A 59 -8.13 1.79 16.89
C SER A 59 -7.28 3.02 16.59
N SER A 60 -6.81 3.16 15.35
CA SER A 60 -6.05 4.31 14.87
C SER A 60 -6.92 5.48 14.38
N GLY A 61 -8.26 5.37 14.46
CA GLY A 61 -9.19 6.42 14.09
C GLY A 61 -9.32 6.65 12.59
N PHE A 62 -9.00 5.67 11.75
CA PHE A 62 -9.15 5.74 10.29
C PHE A 62 -10.51 5.29 9.78
N LEU A 63 -11.28 4.57 10.57
CA LEU A 63 -12.66 4.19 10.26
C LEU A 63 -13.63 5.07 11.03
N GLU A 64 -14.75 5.43 10.39
CA GLU A 64 -15.86 6.04 11.10
C GLU A 64 -16.40 5.09 12.18
N ASN A 65 -17.15 5.63 13.15
CA ASN A 65 -17.79 4.83 14.19
C ASN A 65 -18.76 3.85 13.52
N LEU A 66 -18.24 2.67 13.22
CA LEU A 66 -19.06 1.53 12.78
C LEU A 66 -19.79 0.98 14.00
N ASP A 67 -21.07 0.62 13.82
CA ASP A 67 -21.90 -0.03 14.83
C ASP A 67 -21.15 -1.15 15.58
N GLU A 68 -21.63 -1.50 16.78
CA GLU A 68 -20.99 -2.46 17.69
C GLU A 68 -20.68 -3.84 17.10
N ASN A 69 -21.21 -4.17 15.90
CA ASN A 69 -21.11 -5.49 15.27
C ASN A 69 -19.70 -5.86 14.77
N GLY A 70 -18.71 -4.96 14.80
CA GLY A 70 -17.33 -5.29 14.47
C GLY A 70 -17.11 -5.76 13.03
N PHE A 71 -16.02 -6.48 12.81
CA PHE A 71 -15.68 -7.10 11.52
C PHE A 71 -16.53 -8.35 11.29
N ASN A 72 -17.34 -8.35 10.23
CA ASN A 72 -18.13 -9.52 9.82
C ASN A 72 -17.71 -9.98 8.41
N PRO A 73 -17.05 -11.14 8.26
CA PRO A 73 -16.64 -11.66 6.96
C PRO A 73 -17.78 -11.91 5.98
N LEU A 74 -19.02 -12.11 6.47
CA LEU A 74 -20.19 -12.32 5.64
C LEU A 74 -20.61 -11.06 4.86
N ASN A 75 -20.09 -9.89 5.25
CA ASN A 75 -20.31 -8.64 4.51
C ASN A 75 -19.34 -8.47 3.33
N MET A 76 -18.41 -9.41 3.11
CA MET A 76 -17.56 -9.40 1.93
C MET A 76 -18.31 -9.86 0.70
N VAL A 77 -18.29 -9.04 -0.34
CA VAL A 77 -18.93 -9.30 -1.64
C VAL A 77 -17.90 -9.89 -2.61
N GLU A 78 -18.26 -10.96 -3.30
CA GLU A 78 -17.46 -11.55 -4.37
C GLU A 78 -17.64 -10.72 -5.65
N GLU A 79 -16.55 -10.16 -6.17
CA GLU A 79 -16.53 -9.42 -7.43
C GLU A 79 -15.17 -9.59 -8.13
N LYS A 80 -15.15 -9.77 -9.44
CA LYS A 80 -13.90 -9.85 -10.25
C LYS A 80 -12.85 -10.81 -9.66
N ASP A 81 -13.26 -12.01 -9.26
CA ASP A 81 -12.41 -13.04 -8.64
C ASP A 81 -11.71 -12.59 -7.34
N ARG A 82 -12.34 -11.68 -6.59
CA ARG A 82 -11.89 -11.24 -5.27
C ARG A 82 -13.07 -11.06 -4.31
N TYR A 83 -12.78 -11.05 -3.02
CA TYR A 83 -13.75 -10.69 -1.98
C TYR A 83 -13.42 -9.29 -1.47
N ARG A 84 -14.40 -8.40 -1.49
CA ARG A 84 -14.24 -6.99 -1.12
C ARG A 84 -15.27 -6.59 -0.07
N MET A 85 -14.82 -5.83 0.92
CA MET A 85 -15.64 -5.11 1.90
C MET A 85 -15.27 -3.64 1.85
N VAL A 86 -16.25 -2.78 1.62
CA VAL A 86 -16.10 -1.32 1.63
C VAL A 86 -16.48 -0.79 3.00
N LEU A 87 -15.62 0.01 3.60
CA LEU A 87 -15.79 0.59 4.93
C LEU A 87 -15.73 2.12 4.86
N PRO A 88 -16.61 2.84 5.57
CA PRO A 88 -16.54 4.30 5.61
C PRO A 88 -15.30 4.76 6.39
N GLY A 89 -14.47 5.55 5.74
CA GLY A 89 -13.27 6.12 6.35
C GLY A 89 -13.52 7.48 6.99
N SER A 90 -12.90 7.73 8.14
CA SER A 90 -13.06 8.95 8.94
C SER A 90 -12.60 10.24 8.26
N TYR A 91 -11.99 10.15 7.09
CA TYR A 91 -11.46 11.30 6.32
C TYR A 91 -12.18 11.50 4.99
N GLY A 92 -13.40 10.95 4.86
CA GLY A 92 -14.25 11.13 3.68
C GLY A 92 -13.86 10.27 2.47
N GLN A 93 -12.90 9.36 2.64
CA GLN A 93 -12.51 8.37 1.62
C GLN A 93 -12.83 6.97 2.15
N ASP A 94 -13.44 6.15 1.32
CA ASP A 94 -13.71 4.76 1.66
C ASP A 94 -12.42 3.94 1.81
N ILE A 95 -12.50 2.90 2.63
CA ILE A 95 -11.42 1.94 2.85
C ILE A 95 -11.89 0.56 2.38
N ASP A 96 -11.14 -0.05 1.49
CA ASP A 96 -11.42 -1.38 0.99
C ASP A 96 -10.59 -2.43 1.74
N LEU A 97 -11.25 -3.50 2.17
CA LEU A 97 -10.59 -4.73 2.61
C LEU A 97 -10.80 -5.78 1.53
N ILE A 98 -9.71 -6.28 0.96
CA ILE A 98 -9.73 -7.15 -0.22
C ILE A 98 -8.99 -8.45 0.08
N LEU A 99 -9.64 -9.58 -0.22
CA LEU A 99 -9.03 -10.90 -0.23
C LEU A 99 -8.98 -11.42 -1.67
N ARG A 100 -7.78 -11.76 -2.14
CA ARG A 100 -7.54 -12.50 -3.38
C ARG A 100 -6.96 -13.88 -3.08
N GLU A 101 -7.19 -14.82 -3.98
CA GLU A 101 -6.71 -16.21 -3.85
C GLU A 101 -5.84 -16.56 -5.05
N GLY A 102 -4.54 -16.85 -4.83
CA GLY A 102 -3.61 -17.20 -5.91
C GLY A 102 -2.15 -16.98 -5.56
N GLU A 103 -1.33 -16.83 -6.60
CA GLU A 103 0.08 -16.47 -6.46
C GLU A 103 0.22 -14.98 -6.15
N ILE A 104 0.99 -14.65 -5.14
CA ILE A 104 1.04 -13.30 -4.55
C ILE A 104 1.35 -12.22 -5.59
N ILE A 105 2.38 -12.45 -6.43
CA ILE A 105 2.83 -11.44 -7.40
C ILE A 105 1.78 -11.25 -8.49
N ASP A 106 1.20 -12.34 -8.99
CA ASP A 106 0.20 -12.30 -10.06
C ASP A 106 -1.09 -11.63 -9.59
N GLU A 107 -1.57 -11.96 -8.40
CA GLU A 107 -2.79 -11.38 -7.86
C GLU A 107 -2.62 -9.91 -7.46
N LEU A 108 -1.47 -9.50 -6.92
CA LEU A 108 -1.19 -8.10 -6.65
C LEU A 108 -1.04 -7.29 -7.95
N ARG A 109 -0.41 -7.87 -8.99
CA ARG A 109 -0.33 -7.22 -10.30
C ARG A 109 -1.70 -7.03 -10.92
N ARG A 110 -2.57 -8.06 -10.85
CA ARG A 110 -3.95 -8.00 -11.33
C ARG A 110 -4.72 -6.90 -10.59
N GLU A 111 -4.66 -6.89 -9.26
CA GLU A 111 -5.31 -5.88 -8.43
C GLU A 111 -4.89 -4.47 -8.82
N CYS A 112 -3.59 -4.24 -8.95
CA CYS A 112 -3.05 -2.93 -9.33
C CYS A 112 -3.45 -2.48 -10.74
N SER A 113 -3.69 -3.44 -11.66
CA SER A 113 -4.10 -3.14 -13.04
C SER A 113 -5.62 -2.91 -13.17
N GLU A 114 -6.43 -3.57 -12.33
CA GLU A 114 -7.90 -3.48 -12.39
C GLU A 114 -8.46 -2.19 -11.78
N ASP A 115 -7.83 -1.68 -10.73
CA ASP A 115 -8.31 -0.50 -9.99
C ASP A 115 -7.33 0.70 -10.01
N GLU A 116 -6.33 0.68 -10.91
CA GLU A 116 -5.43 1.80 -11.23
C GLU A 116 -4.76 2.45 -10.00
N TYR A 117 -4.25 1.65 -9.07
CA TYR A 117 -3.57 2.16 -7.88
C TYR A 117 -2.35 3.02 -8.23
N THR A 118 -2.20 4.16 -7.57
CA THR A 118 -1.05 5.07 -7.74
C THR A 118 0.18 4.57 -7.02
N VAL A 119 0.00 3.98 -5.82
CA VAL A 119 1.10 3.49 -4.99
C VAL A 119 0.71 2.21 -4.26
N SER A 120 1.62 1.25 -4.28
CA SER A 120 1.54 0.03 -3.49
C SER A 120 2.48 0.12 -2.29
N ILE A 121 1.98 -0.16 -1.09
CA ILE A 121 2.74 -0.11 0.15
C ILE A 121 2.92 -1.50 0.68
N ILE A 122 4.16 -1.92 0.86
CA ILE A 122 4.49 -3.28 1.31
C ILE A 122 5.40 -3.25 2.55
N GLY A 123 5.22 -4.22 3.43
CA GLY A 123 6.12 -4.45 4.55
C GLY A 123 7.38 -5.19 4.09
N GLY A 124 8.55 -4.66 4.41
CA GLY A 124 9.82 -5.36 4.17
C GLY A 124 10.04 -6.47 5.20
N SER A 125 10.01 -7.74 4.78
CA SER A 125 10.35 -8.90 5.62
C SER A 125 11.83 -9.25 5.55
N LYS A 126 12.36 -9.84 6.65
CA LYS A 126 13.70 -10.45 6.61
C LYS A 126 13.63 -11.77 5.83
N GLY A 127 14.40 -11.91 4.76
CA GLY A 127 14.71 -13.19 4.12
C GLY A 127 13.97 -13.58 2.85
N ARG A 128 13.04 -12.79 2.32
CA ARG A 128 12.49 -12.97 0.97
C ARG A 128 12.69 -11.72 0.12
N ASN A 129 13.14 -11.91 -1.12
CA ASN A 129 13.27 -10.82 -2.11
C ASN A 129 11.90 -10.37 -2.67
N MET A 130 10.79 -10.66 -1.98
CA MET A 130 9.43 -10.29 -2.41
C MET A 130 9.31 -8.81 -2.75
N ALA A 131 9.96 -7.94 -1.97
CA ALA A 131 9.97 -6.50 -2.26
C ALA A 131 10.64 -6.20 -3.62
N HIS A 132 11.72 -6.92 -3.95
CA HIS A 132 12.41 -6.79 -5.24
C HIS A 132 11.51 -7.28 -6.39
N ASP A 133 10.88 -8.44 -6.22
CA ASP A 133 9.99 -9.01 -7.23
C ASP A 133 8.78 -8.09 -7.47
N LEU A 134 8.18 -7.57 -6.40
CA LEU A 134 7.06 -6.61 -6.51
C LEU A 134 7.48 -5.30 -7.19
N LEU A 135 8.68 -4.77 -6.89
CA LEU A 135 9.23 -3.60 -7.58
C LEU A 135 9.37 -3.83 -9.09
N GLN A 136 9.67 -5.04 -9.50
CA GLN A 136 9.87 -5.40 -10.91
C GLN A 136 8.56 -5.61 -11.66
N TYR A 137 7.53 -6.14 -10.99
CA TYR A 137 6.31 -6.62 -11.66
C TYR A 137 5.06 -5.77 -11.44
N LEU A 138 5.01 -4.90 -10.41
CA LEU A 138 3.85 -4.06 -10.19
C LEU A 138 3.86 -2.82 -11.11
N PRO A 139 2.71 -2.47 -11.71
CA PRO A 139 2.57 -1.28 -12.56
C PRO A 139 2.39 0.02 -11.76
N THR A 140 2.74 0.03 -10.48
CA THR A 140 2.55 1.15 -9.56
C THR A 140 3.87 1.62 -8.97
N SER A 141 3.91 2.81 -8.38
CA SER A 141 5.00 3.18 -7.47
C SER A 141 4.95 2.28 -6.23
N VAL A 142 6.11 1.79 -5.76
CA VAL A 142 6.16 0.88 -4.60
C VAL A 142 6.90 1.55 -3.45
N LEU A 143 6.23 1.63 -2.30
CA LEU A 143 6.80 2.06 -1.04
C LEU A 143 7.08 0.85 -0.15
N VAL A 144 8.35 0.57 0.11
CA VAL A 144 8.76 -0.52 1.01
C VAL A 144 8.99 0.03 2.41
N ILE A 145 8.20 -0.46 3.38
CA ILE A 145 8.29 -0.02 4.78
C ILE A 145 8.94 -1.13 5.59
N LYS A 146 10.04 -0.78 6.27
CA LYS A 146 10.81 -1.74 7.08
C LYS A 146 11.19 -1.13 8.42
N ASN A 147 10.93 -1.87 9.50
CA ASN A 147 11.35 -1.49 10.86
C ASN A 147 10.91 -0.06 11.27
N VAL A 148 9.65 0.28 11.03
CA VAL A 148 9.14 1.61 11.41
C VAL A 148 8.98 1.69 12.92
N ASP A 149 9.59 2.72 13.49
CA ASP A 149 9.40 3.16 14.87
C ASP A 149 8.69 4.53 14.80
N LEU A 150 7.46 4.60 15.29
CA LEU A 150 6.64 5.81 15.18
C LEU A 150 7.11 6.96 16.09
N ASP A 151 7.95 6.64 17.09
CA ASP A 151 8.50 7.62 18.04
C ASP A 151 9.85 8.19 17.58
N ARG A 152 10.37 7.66 16.46
CA ARG A 152 11.65 8.10 15.90
C ARG A 152 11.47 9.32 14.98
N ASN A 153 12.36 10.27 15.10
CA ASN A 153 12.49 11.36 14.13
C ASN A 153 13.16 10.85 12.84
N TYR A 154 12.34 10.68 11.79
CA TYR A 154 12.83 10.28 10.48
C TYR A 154 13.31 11.48 9.66
N ARG A 155 14.23 11.20 8.72
CA ARG A 155 14.70 12.13 7.70
C ARG A 155 14.53 11.44 6.35
N ILE A 156 14.18 12.18 5.34
CA ILE A 156 14.05 11.68 3.96
C ILE A 156 15.34 12.00 3.22
N LEU A 157 15.93 10.97 2.59
CA LEU A 157 16.95 11.14 1.57
C LEU A 157 16.28 10.95 0.20
N LEU A 158 16.23 12.02 -0.58
CA LEU A 158 15.66 12.04 -1.91
C LEU A 158 16.79 11.97 -2.94
N CYS A 159 16.96 10.81 -3.55
CA CYS A 159 17.94 10.63 -4.62
C CYS A 159 17.32 11.07 -5.96
N VAL A 160 18.00 11.95 -6.67
CA VAL A 160 17.51 12.56 -7.91
C VAL A 160 18.54 12.38 -9.04
N ASP A 161 18.03 12.25 -10.25
CA ASP A 161 18.76 12.26 -11.50
C ASP A 161 17.96 13.04 -12.56
N ASP A 162 18.39 13.03 -13.80
CA ASP A 162 17.74 13.71 -14.92
C ASP A 162 16.60 12.90 -15.58
N SER A 163 16.14 11.82 -14.93
CA SER A 163 15.07 10.97 -15.45
C SER A 163 13.67 11.51 -15.09
N SER A 164 12.69 11.17 -15.93
CA SER A 164 11.27 11.49 -15.64
C SER A 164 10.72 10.79 -14.39
N ALA A 165 11.38 9.75 -13.89
CA ALA A 165 11.05 9.10 -12.63
C ALA A 165 11.36 9.98 -11.42
N THR A 166 12.39 10.82 -11.51
CA THR A 166 12.77 11.79 -10.48
C THR A 166 11.63 12.76 -10.17
N ASP A 167 10.94 13.29 -11.18
CA ASP A 167 9.82 14.23 -10.95
C ASP A 167 8.71 13.61 -10.10
N ARG A 168 8.39 12.34 -10.34
CA ARG A 168 7.39 11.63 -9.51
C ARG A 168 7.89 11.41 -8.09
N ALA A 169 9.14 11.00 -7.94
CA ALA A 169 9.77 10.78 -6.63
C ALA A 169 9.83 12.08 -5.82
N VAL A 170 10.15 13.21 -6.45
CA VAL A 170 10.20 14.54 -5.81
C VAL A 170 8.82 14.94 -5.31
N ARG A 171 7.79 14.87 -6.16
CA ARG A 171 6.40 15.22 -5.78
C ARG A 171 5.89 14.34 -4.63
N PHE A 172 6.14 13.04 -4.72
CA PHE A 172 5.73 12.08 -3.70
C PHE A 172 6.46 12.33 -2.37
N GLY A 173 7.79 12.50 -2.44
CA GLY A 173 8.63 12.81 -1.30
C GLY A 173 8.25 14.12 -0.61
N ALA A 174 7.92 15.15 -1.37
CA ALA A 174 7.47 16.45 -0.85
C ALA A 174 6.18 16.33 -0.03
N ILE A 175 5.17 15.61 -0.56
CA ILE A 175 3.90 15.42 0.14
C ILE A 175 4.11 14.67 1.45
N ILE A 176 4.87 13.57 1.45
CA ILE A 176 5.17 12.81 2.67
C ILE A 176 5.96 13.66 3.67
N ALA A 177 6.98 14.37 3.20
CA ALA A 177 7.81 15.23 4.04
C ALA A 177 6.98 16.29 4.76
N LYS A 178 6.14 16.99 4.02
CA LYS A 178 5.26 18.04 4.55
C LYS A 178 4.29 17.49 5.60
N GLN A 179 3.56 16.43 5.25
CA GLN A 179 2.51 15.86 6.11
C GLN A 179 3.06 15.21 7.39
N MET A 180 4.27 14.65 7.30
CA MET A 180 4.92 13.99 8.44
C MET A 180 5.94 14.87 9.15
N ASN A 181 6.12 16.09 8.68
CA ASN A 181 7.13 17.05 9.19
C ASN A 181 8.53 16.44 9.22
N PHE A 182 8.93 15.76 8.13
CA PHE A 182 10.25 15.14 8.01
C PHE A 182 11.19 16.06 7.24
N PRO A 183 12.40 16.34 7.77
CA PRO A 183 13.43 17.06 7.01
C PRO A 183 13.89 16.22 5.80
N VAL A 184 14.10 16.90 4.68
CA VAL A 184 14.53 16.29 3.42
C VAL A 184 15.96 16.69 3.09
N THR A 185 16.74 15.72 2.62
CA THR A 185 18.04 15.94 1.99
C THR A 185 17.94 15.48 0.55
N VAL A 186 18.19 16.35 -0.40
CA VAL A 186 18.28 16.01 -1.83
C VAL A 186 19.71 15.59 -2.14
N MET A 187 19.88 14.51 -2.87
CA MET A 187 21.19 13.99 -3.28
C MET A 187 21.16 13.55 -4.74
N THR A 188 22.17 13.94 -5.49
CA THR A 188 22.47 13.37 -6.81
C THR A 188 23.83 12.71 -6.82
N VAL A 189 24.01 11.69 -7.64
CA VAL A 189 25.27 10.93 -7.74
C VAL A 189 25.68 10.86 -9.20
N SER A 190 26.89 11.30 -9.52
CA SER A 190 27.52 11.15 -10.83
C SER A 190 28.57 10.04 -10.80
N LYS A 191 28.79 9.38 -11.95
CA LYS A 191 29.87 8.43 -12.15
C LYS A 191 31.21 9.11 -12.46
N THR A 192 31.20 10.41 -12.75
CA THR A 192 32.35 11.21 -13.11
C THR A 192 32.62 12.27 -12.04
N GLU A 193 33.84 12.74 -11.91
CA GLU A 193 34.21 13.81 -10.96
C GLU A 193 33.52 15.14 -11.29
N GLU A 194 33.17 15.36 -12.56
CA GLU A 194 32.42 16.55 -12.98
C GLU A 194 30.93 16.21 -13.10
N PHE A 195 30.10 16.99 -12.40
CA PHE A 195 28.66 16.92 -12.57
C PHE A 195 28.26 17.59 -13.89
N GLY A 196 27.69 16.79 -14.79
CA GLY A 196 27.04 17.36 -15.97
C GLY A 196 25.86 18.25 -15.60
N PRO A 197 25.47 19.20 -16.48
CA PRO A 197 24.41 20.17 -16.19
C PRO A 197 23.04 19.53 -15.90
N GLY A 198 22.78 18.31 -16.40
CA GLY A 198 21.55 17.57 -16.10
C GLY A 198 21.45 17.17 -14.62
N TYR A 199 22.53 16.71 -14.00
CA TYR A 199 22.51 16.27 -12.60
C TYR A 199 22.39 17.44 -11.62
N SER A 200 23.14 18.54 -11.83
CA SER A 200 23.04 19.74 -11.00
C SER A 200 21.65 20.37 -11.15
N GLY A 201 21.13 20.48 -12.37
CA GLY A 201 19.79 21.00 -12.65
C GLY A 201 18.68 20.17 -11.99
N ALA A 202 18.79 18.84 -11.97
CA ALA A 202 17.83 17.99 -11.28
C ALA A 202 17.80 18.23 -9.77
N ALA A 203 18.97 18.37 -9.14
CA ALA A 203 19.05 18.65 -7.70
C ALA A 203 18.51 20.05 -7.34
N GLU A 204 18.84 21.07 -8.13
CA GLU A 204 18.33 22.44 -7.96
C GLU A 204 16.81 22.52 -8.15
N SER A 205 16.27 21.87 -9.20
CA SER A 205 14.84 21.79 -9.47
C SER A 205 14.09 21.09 -8.34
N ALA A 206 14.62 19.96 -7.85
CA ALA A 206 14.03 19.23 -6.74
C ALA A 206 14.03 20.07 -5.44
N SER A 207 15.12 20.77 -5.14
CA SER A 207 15.21 21.63 -3.96
C SER A 207 14.23 22.80 -4.05
N SER A 208 14.14 23.47 -5.19
CA SER A 208 13.20 24.57 -5.41
C SER A 208 11.73 24.10 -5.30
N HIS A 209 11.41 22.89 -5.80
CA HIS A 209 10.09 22.33 -5.65
C HIS A 209 9.73 22.05 -4.19
N LEU A 210 10.66 21.48 -3.41
CA LEU A 210 10.47 21.20 -1.99
C LEU A 210 10.27 22.50 -1.18
N GLU A 211 11.05 23.55 -1.45
CA GLU A 211 10.91 24.85 -0.80
C GLU A 211 9.57 25.52 -1.10
N SER A 212 9.06 25.37 -2.33
CA SER A 212 7.74 25.90 -2.72
C SER A 212 6.56 25.22 -2.05
N GLN A 213 6.74 24.05 -1.48
CA GLN A 213 5.71 23.26 -0.81
C GLN A 213 5.70 23.41 0.72
N GLN A 214 6.70 24.04 1.30
CA GLN A 214 6.77 24.34 2.75
C GLN A 214 5.86 25.51 3.10
#